data_88c223b88be3916e8827b2449ea5f986
#
_entry.id   88c223b88be3916e8827b2449ea5f986
#
_cell.length_a   1.000
_cell.length_b   1.000
_cell.length_c   1.000
_cell.angle_alpha   90.00
_cell.angle_beta   90.00
_cell.angle_gamma   90.00
#
_symmetry.space_group_name_H-M   'P 1'
#
loop_
_entity.id
_entity.type
_entity.pdbx_description
1 polymer ?
#
loop_
_entity_poly.entity_id
_entity_poly.type
_entity_poly.pdbx_seq_one_letter_code
_entity_poly.pdbx_strand_id
1 'polypeptide(L)'
;MRLSLSAWRPPDWLVYGAIVAAALAGSLSRRERAMAPEPPPPVPGAAGMPISPDSPLAASPITSVTPAAARGAQTGFSVGEAGVWMTAAAGLGRCRTPGVVAAEGRAAPAVRRPGADAVLVVTTPGAGAPGVPLAAMHDLQAGELGFVPGFPKGGPGEVAARLLGPQTRRVLARFEANEPVLAWAEIGHTEGLKGARPGLVGAPVLDRAGRAVGVLLGESPRRGRIYTTTPDGLRRALAAAGVTPGAAGAGQPIGTDNYGRAADGLRRDLRVVQVVCLRAG
;
A
#
# COMPACT_ATOMS: atom_id res chain seq x y z
N MET A 1 -25.64 42.14 49.02
CA MET A 1 -25.16 40.83 49.47
C MET A 1 -24.28 40.23 48.35
N ARG A 2 -22.94 40.36 48.43
CA ARG A 2 -22.00 39.86 47.42
C ARG A 2 -21.54 38.48 47.89
N LEU A 3 -21.93 37.40 47.20
CA LEU A 3 -21.42 36.07 47.41
C LEU A 3 -20.00 36.01 46.84
N SER A 4 -19.00 35.98 47.71
CA SER A 4 -17.62 35.70 47.32
C SER A 4 -17.51 34.21 47.03
N LEU A 5 -17.41 33.84 45.72
CA LEU A 5 -16.99 32.53 45.33
C LEU A 5 -15.52 32.34 45.70
N SER A 6 -15.29 31.70 46.84
CA SER A 6 -13.96 31.20 47.21
C SER A 6 -13.50 30.25 46.11
N ALA A 7 -12.49 30.68 45.34
CA ALA A 7 -11.90 29.88 44.29
C ALA A 7 -11.19 28.67 44.93
N TRP A 8 -11.90 27.55 45.01
CA TRP A 8 -11.30 26.26 45.40
C TRP A 8 -10.24 25.87 44.37
N ARG A 9 -8.98 25.93 44.77
CA ARG A 9 -7.87 25.44 43.94
C ARG A 9 -7.64 23.96 44.27
N PRO A 10 -7.88 23.05 43.34
CA PRO A 10 -7.56 21.66 43.57
C PRO A 10 -6.05 21.49 43.82
N PRO A 11 -5.62 20.63 44.71
CA PRO A 11 -4.21 20.40 44.96
C PRO A 11 -3.54 19.86 43.69
N ASP A 12 -2.29 20.27 43.44
CA ASP A 12 -1.54 19.98 42.20
C ASP A 12 -1.49 18.50 41.84
N TRP A 13 -1.43 17.61 42.81
CA TRP A 13 -1.43 16.18 42.58
C TRP A 13 -2.72 15.67 41.93
N LEU A 14 -3.88 16.28 42.19
CA LEU A 14 -5.14 15.95 41.52
C LEU A 14 -5.14 16.38 40.05
N VAL A 15 -4.56 17.54 39.76
CA VAL A 15 -4.46 18.05 38.39
C VAL A 15 -3.52 17.16 37.58
N TYR A 16 -2.33 16.83 38.10
CA TYR A 16 -1.39 15.93 37.46
C TYR A 16 -1.97 14.54 37.32
N GLY A 17 -2.64 14.00 38.35
CA GLY A 17 -3.31 12.72 38.30
C GLY A 17 -4.38 12.65 37.21
N ALA A 18 -5.21 13.69 37.06
CA ALA A 18 -6.22 13.76 36.00
C ALA A 18 -5.60 13.84 34.59
N ILE A 19 -4.52 14.60 34.42
CA ILE A 19 -3.80 14.68 33.13
C ILE A 19 -3.21 13.33 32.76
N VAL A 20 -2.56 12.64 33.68
CA VAL A 20 -1.98 11.31 33.45
C VAL A 20 -3.07 10.29 33.15
N ALA A 21 -4.18 10.29 33.88
CA ALA A 21 -5.32 9.42 33.64
C ALA A 21 -5.96 9.67 32.26
N ALA A 22 -6.14 10.93 31.88
CA ALA A 22 -6.65 11.31 30.55
C ALA A 22 -5.71 10.90 29.43
N ALA A 23 -4.38 11.04 29.62
CA ALA A 23 -3.38 10.60 28.65
C ALA A 23 -3.37 9.07 28.50
N LEU A 24 -3.47 8.33 29.61
CA LEU A 24 -3.54 6.88 29.60
C LEU A 24 -4.85 6.38 28.94
N ALA A 25 -6.00 6.93 29.30
CA ALA A 25 -7.27 6.60 28.70
C ALA A 25 -7.29 6.92 27.18
N GLY A 26 -6.71 8.07 26.79
CA GLY A 26 -6.54 8.44 25.37
C GLY A 26 -5.60 7.51 24.62
N SER A 27 -4.57 6.99 25.26
CA SER A 27 -3.64 6.04 24.63
C SER A 27 -4.25 4.64 24.47
N LEU A 28 -5.03 4.19 25.44
CA LEU A 28 -5.74 2.89 25.38
C LEU A 28 -6.85 2.91 24.33
N SER A 29 -7.68 3.96 24.30
CA SER A 29 -8.73 4.10 23.31
C SER A 29 -8.20 4.28 21.87
N ARG A 30 -6.99 4.84 21.70
CA ARG A 30 -6.31 4.90 20.41
C ARG A 30 -5.80 3.52 19.96
N ARG A 31 -5.36 2.67 20.90
CA ARG A 31 -4.88 1.32 20.56
C ARG A 31 -6.02 0.43 20.04
N GLU A 32 -7.19 0.49 20.66
CA GLU A 32 -8.34 -0.32 20.20
C GLU A 32 -8.88 0.13 18.83
N ARG A 33 -8.77 1.43 18.50
CA ARG A 33 -9.21 1.97 17.21
C ARG A 33 -8.19 1.85 16.09
N ALA A 34 -6.97 1.43 16.39
CA ALA A 34 -5.86 1.43 15.45
C ALA A 34 -5.59 0.08 14.78
N MET A 35 -6.21 -1.00 15.24
CA MET A 35 -5.99 -2.32 14.66
C MET A 35 -7.02 -2.63 13.59
N ALA A 36 -6.54 -3.08 12.41
CA ALA A 36 -7.40 -3.72 11.44
C ALA A 36 -7.95 -5.00 12.02
N PRO A 37 -9.22 -5.36 11.75
CA PRO A 37 -9.68 -6.72 11.99
C PRO A 37 -8.71 -7.69 11.32
N GLU A 38 -8.43 -8.81 11.97
CA GLU A 38 -7.62 -9.88 11.40
C GLU A 38 -8.18 -10.24 10.02
N PRO A 39 -7.34 -10.29 8.97
CA PRO A 39 -7.81 -10.72 7.67
C PRO A 39 -8.41 -12.12 7.83
N PRO A 40 -9.55 -12.42 7.18
CA PRO A 40 -10.11 -13.76 7.22
C PRO A 40 -9.02 -14.76 6.82
N PRO A 41 -8.96 -15.94 7.46
CA PRO A 41 -7.97 -16.94 7.14
C PRO A 41 -8.00 -17.22 5.63
N PRO A 42 -6.83 -17.40 4.99
CA PRO A 42 -6.79 -17.71 3.57
C PRO A 42 -7.71 -18.90 3.30
N VAL A 43 -8.56 -18.78 2.31
CA VAL A 43 -9.46 -19.87 1.92
C VAL A 43 -8.58 -21.10 1.65
N PRO A 44 -8.82 -22.25 2.31
CA PRO A 44 -8.05 -23.45 2.07
C PRO A 44 -8.00 -23.74 0.57
N GLY A 45 -6.79 -23.77 -0.03
CA GLY A 45 -6.59 -23.95 -1.45
C GLY A 45 -6.30 -22.67 -2.25
N ALA A 46 -6.43 -21.46 -1.68
CA ALA A 46 -6.02 -20.24 -2.38
C ALA A 46 -4.49 -20.13 -2.52
N ALA A 47 -3.73 -20.68 -1.58
CA ALA A 47 -2.31 -20.90 -1.71
C ALA A 47 -2.10 -22.22 -2.52
N GLY A 48 -1.71 -22.10 -3.78
CA GLY A 48 -1.40 -23.25 -4.63
C GLY A 48 -2.51 -23.68 -5.59
N MET A 49 -3.62 -22.96 -5.70
CA MET A 49 -4.55 -23.20 -6.80
C MET A 49 -3.84 -22.95 -8.14
N PRO A 50 -3.98 -23.85 -9.10
CA PRO A 50 -3.51 -23.57 -10.45
C PRO A 50 -4.19 -22.29 -10.94
N ILE A 51 -3.45 -21.50 -11.71
CA ILE A 51 -4.03 -20.31 -12.36
C ILE A 51 -5.20 -20.81 -13.19
N SER A 52 -6.39 -20.25 -12.96
CA SER A 52 -7.57 -20.58 -13.75
C SER A 52 -7.22 -20.43 -15.25
N PRO A 53 -7.64 -21.36 -16.11
CA PRO A 53 -7.48 -21.20 -17.55
C PRO A 53 -8.03 -19.88 -18.09
N ASP A 54 -9.04 -19.33 -17.43
CA ASP A 54 -9.68 -18.05 -17.77
C ASP A 54 -8.93 -16.84 -17.19
N SER A 55 -7.88 -17.07 -16.39
CA SER A 55 -7.06 -15.97 -15.87
C SER A 55 -6.27 -15.32 -16.99
N PRO A 56 -6.24 -13.97 -17.08
CA PRO A 56 -5.37 -13.29 -18.03
C PRO A 56 -3.89 -13.65 -17.92
N LEU A 57 -3.46 -14.16 -16.76
CA LEU A 57 -2.09 -14.65 -16.53
C LEU A 57 -1.84 -16.07 -17.02
N ALA A 58 -2.87 -16.83 -17.40
CA ALA A 58 -2.72 -18.21 -17.86
C ALA A 58 -1.88 -18.31 -19.13
N ALA A 59 -1.93 -17.30 -20.00
CA ALA A 59 -1.15 -17.22 -21.22
C ALA A 59 0.32 -16.81 -21.01
N SER A 60 0.71 -16.35 -19.83
CA SER A 60 2.07 -15.91 -19.54
C SER A 60 2.97 -17.11 -19.23
N PRO A 61 4.22 -17.15 -19.71
CA PRO A 61 5.20 -18.13 -19.27
C PRO A 61 5.43 -17.95 -17.76
N ILE A 62 5.32 -19.03 -17.01
CA ILE A 62 5.41 -18.97 -15.55
C ILE A 62 6.67 -19.68 -15.08
N THR A 63 7.49 -18.95 -14.34
CA THR A 63 8.70 -19.46 -13.72
C THR A 63 8.44 -19.80 -12.26
N SER A 64 8.90 -20.97 -11.81
CA SER A 64 8.85 -21.33 -10.40
C SER A 64 9.74 -20.41 -9.58
N VAL A 65 9.21 -19.84 -8.52
CA VAL A 65 9.95 -19.01 -7.56
C VAL A 65 9.64 -19.45 -6.14
N THR A 66 10.61 -19.32 -5.26
CA THR A 66 10.40 -19.53 -3.82
C THR A 66 10.18 -18.17 -3.18
N PRO A 67 8.96 -17.82 -2.74
CA PRO A 67 8.62 -16.47 -2.28
C PRO A 67 9.52 -16.00 -1.13
N ALA A 68 9.88 -16.88 -0.20
CA ALA A 68 10.72 -16.58 0.95
C ALA A 68 12.18 -16.24 0.60
N ALA A 69 12.65 -16.59 -0.59
CA ALA A 69 14.03 -16.33 -1.03
C ALA A 69 14.17 -15.05 -1.87
N ALA A 70 13.07 -14.38 -2.20
CA ALA A 70 13.09 -13.17 -3.01
C ALA A 70 13.56 -11.97 -2.18
N ARG A 71 14.86 -11.76 -2.09
CA ARG A 71 15.42 -10.47 -1.65
C ARG A 71 14.88 -9.39 -2.59
N GLY A 72 14.12 -8.42 -2.02
CA GLY A 72 13.52 -7.34 -2.80
C GLY A 72 12.10 -7.62 -3.29
N ALA A 73 11.37 -8.57 -2.69
CA ALA A 73 9.93 -8.67 -2.91
C ALA A 73 9.24 -7.38 -2.45
N GLN A 74 8.38 -6.84 -3.30
CA GLN A 74 7.58 -5.66 -3.02
C GLN A 74 6.16 -5.87 -3.53
N THR A 75 5.26 -4.98 -3.20
CA THR A 75 3.89 -5.00 -3.71
C THR A 75 3.82 -4.29 -5.06
N GLY A 76 2.93 -4.74 -5.91
CA GLY A 76 2.50 -4.07 -7.14
C GLY A 76 1.01 -4.21 -7.32
N PHE A 77 0.44 -3.46 -8.23
CA PHE A 77 -0.98 -3.54 -8.54
C PHE A 77 -1.23 -3.36 -10.03
N SER A 78 -2.27 -4.02 -10.52
CA SER A 78 -2.67 -3.92 -11.92
C SER A 78 -3.25 -2.55 -12.22
N VAL A 79 -2.84 -1.96 -13.34
CA VAL A 79 -3.40 -0.70 -13.85
C VAL A 79 -4.19 -0.89 -15.14
N GLY A 80 -4.38 -2.14 -15.58
CA GLY A 80 -5.16 -2.50 -16.75
C GLY A 80 -4.99 -3.97 -17.14
N GLU A 81 -5.90 -4.48 -17.96
CA GLU A 81 -5.94 -5.89 -18.36
C GLU A 81 -4.79 -6.31 -19.29
N ALA A 82 -4.05 -5.36 -19.83
CA ALA A 82 -2.95 -5.62 -20.76
C ALA A 82 -1.65 -6.16 -20.11
N GLY A 83 -1.72 -6.65 -18.87
CA GLY A 83 -0.54 -7.11 -18.14
C GLY A 83 0.37 -6.00 -17.66
N VAL A 84 -0.20 -4.84 -17.38
CA VAL A 84 0.54 -3.66 -16.90
C VAL A 84 0.35 -3.52 -15.41
N TRP A 85 1.46 -3.51 -14.69
CA TRP A 85 1.49 -3.43 -13.24
C TRP A 85 2.28 -2.21 -12.81
N MET A 86 1.84 -1.55 -11.77
CA MET A 86 2.54 -0.43 -11.15
C MET A 86 3.14 -0.84 -9.82
N THR A 87 4.36 -0.34 -9.56
CA THR A 87 5.07 -0.57 -8.30
C THR A 87 6.07 0.56 -8.05
N ALA A 88 6.75 0.58 -6.91
CA ALA A 88 7.78 1.57 -6.63
C ALA A 88 9.11 1.22 -7.31
N ALA A 89 9.79 2.23 -7.84
CA ALA A 89 11.09 2.05 -8.48
C ALA A 89 12.16 1.56 -7.50
N ALA A 90 12.14 2.07 -6.27
CA ALA A 90 13.15 1.79 -5.26
C ALA A 90 13.26 0.31 -4.89
N GLY A 91 12.13 -0.40 -4.80
CA GLY A 91 12.13 -1.82 -4.44
C GLY A 91 12.68 -2.73 -5.52
N LEU A 92 12.61 -2.31 -6.79
CA LEU A 92 13.21 -3.06 -7.90
C LEU A 92 14.73 -2.88 -7.98
N GLY A 93 15.26 -1.74 -7.51
CA GLY A 93 16.70 -1.50 -7.50
C GLY A 93 17.40 -1.89 -8.80
N ARG A 94 18.34 -2.84 -8.72
CA ARG A 94 19.09 -3.40 -9.87
C ARG A 94 18.43 -4.64 -10.50
N CYS A 95 17.17 -4.92 -10.19
CA CYS A 95 16.46 -6.06 -10.76
C CYS A 95 16.40 -5.96 -12.29
N ARG A 96 16.99 -6.93 -12.98
CA ARG A 96 16.98 -6.99 -14.45
C ARG A 96 15.70 -7.61 -14.97
N THR A 97 15.22 -8.63 -14.28
CA THR A 97 14.02 -9.37 -14.68
C THR A 97 13.04 -9.38 -13.52
N PRO A 98 12.14 -8.39 -13.42
CA PRO A 98 11.04 -8.45 -12.47
C PRO A 98 10.10 -9.60 -12.85
N GLY A 99 9.40 -10.13 -11.84
CA GLY A 99 8.34 -11.11 -12.02
C GLY A 99 7.14 -10.76 -11.19
N VAL A 100 5.96 -10.99 -11.72
CA VAL A 100 4.67 -10.82 -11.04
C VAL A 100 4.24 -12.17 -10.50
N VAL A 101 4.09 -12.29 -9.18
CA VAL A 101 3.68 -13.55 -8.55
C VAL A 101 2.18 -13.75 -8.78
N ALA A 102 1.85 -14.79 -9.54
CA ALA A 102 0.48 -15.10 -9.92
C ALA A 102 -0.15 -16.18 -9.04
N ALA A 103 0.67 -17.07 -8.47
CA ALA A 103 0.28 -18.09 -7.52
C ALA A 103 1.47 -18.41 -6.62
N GLU A 104 1.27 -19.18 -5.56
CA GLU A 104 2.36 -19.59 -4.68
C GLU A 104 3.49 -20.28 -5.46
N GLY A 105 4.70 -19.77 -5.29
CA GLY A 105 5.87 -20.30 -5.97
C GLY A 105 5.92 -20.09 -7.49
N ARG A 106 5.01 -19.32 -8.09
CA ARG A 106 4.94 -19.10 -9.54
C ARG A 106 4.88 -17.62 -9.87
N ALA A 107 5.75 -17.15 -10.76
CA ALA A 107 5.77 -15.77 -11.22
C ALA A 107 5.84 -15.68 -12.75
N ALA A 108 5.07 -14.76 -13.30
CA ALA A 108 5.15 -14.37 -14.70
C ALA A 108 6.31 -13.39 -14.88
N PRO A 109 7.27 -13.65 -15.77
CA PRO A 109 8.32 -12.68 -16.09
C PRO A 109 7.73 -11.39 -16.63
N ALA A 110 8.37 -10.28 -16.30
CA ALA A 110 7.93 -8.96 -16.71
C ALA A 110 9.11 -8.08 -17.15
N VAL A 111 8.82 -7.08 -17.94
CA VAL A 111 9.78 -6.06 -18.39
C VAL A 111 9.50 -4.76 -17.67
N ARG A 112 10.54 -4.17 -17.10
CA ARG A 112 10.45 -2.84 -16.49
C ARG A 112 10.34 -1.77 -17.57
N ARG A 113 9.36 -0.88 -17.44
CA ARG A 113 9.25 0.34 -18.23
C ARG A 113 9.85 1.53 -17.47
N PRO A 114 10.44 2.49 -18.16
CA PRO A 114 10.97 3.69 -17.53
C PRO A 114 9.93 4.42 -16.68
N GLY A 115 10.36 5.01 -15.59
CA GLY A 115 9.55 5.80 -14.68
C GLY A 115 10.44 6.40 -13.59
N ALA A 116 9.97 7.44 -12.90
CA ALA A 116 10.67 8.06 -11.78
C ALA A 116 10.48 7.24 -10.49
N ASP A 117 9.60 7.70 -9.59
CA ASP A 117 9.36 7.07 -8.29
C ASP A 117 8.49 5.82 -8.38
N ALA A 118 7.45 5.88 -9.20
CA ALA A 118 6.66 4.73 -9.60
C ALA A 118 7.11 4.25 -10.97
N VAL A 119 7.16 2.95 -11.16
CA VAL A 119 7.52 2.31 -12.43
C VAL A 119 6.46 1.29 -12.79
N LEU A 120 6.36 1.03 -14.09
CA LEU A 120 5.53 -0.03 -14.63
C LEU A 120 6.37 -1.26 -14.93
N VAL A 121 5.81 -2.41 -14.65
CA VAL A 121 6.31 -3.71 -15.10
C VAL A 121 5.22 -4.35 -15.95
N VAL A 122 5.63 -4.84 -17.12
CA VAL A 122 4.71 -5.41 -18.10
C VAL A 122 5.02 -6.89 -18.23
N THR A 123 4.04 -7.74 -17.95
CA THR A 123 4.18 -9.19 -18.12
C THR A 123 4.24 -9.54 -19.61
N THR A 124 4.95 -10.62 -19.92
CA THR A 124 5.06 -11.11 -21.29
C THR A 124 4.45 -12.51 -21.35
N PRO A 125 3.52 -12.76 -22.28
CA PRO A 125 2.98 -11.91 -23.38
C PRO A 125 1.84 -11.00 -22.97
N GLY A 126 1.87 -9.98 -22.28
CA GLY A 126 0.84 -8.96 -22.08
C GLY A 126 -0.42 -9.38 -21.31
N ALA A 127 -0.43 -10.58 -20.72
CA ALA A 127 -1.53 -11.03 -19.89
C ALA A 127 -1.52 -10.31 -18.53
N GLY A 128 -2.66 -9.96 -18.00
CA GLY A 128 -2.80 -9.21 -16.77
C GLY A 128 -4.03 -9.57 -15.96
N ALA A 129 -4.36 -8.73 -15.02
CA ALA A 129 -5.57 -8.81 -14.21
C ALA A 129 -6.36 -7.51 -14.36
N PRO A 130 -7.65 -7.48 -13.98
CA PRO A 130 -8.43 -6.25 -13.97
C PRO A 130 -7.71 -5.15 -13.21
N GLY A 131 -7.67 -3.95 -13.78
CA GLY A 131 -6.97 -2.82 -13.17
C GLY A 131 -7.62 -2.36 -11.86
N VAL A 132 -6.80 -1.91 -10.92
CA VAL A 132 -7.27 -1.08 -9.82
C VAL A 132 -7.67 0.27 -10.42
N PRO A 133 -8.90 0.76 -10.20
CA PRO A 133 -9.31 2.05 -10.69
C PRO A 133 -8.37 3.14 -10.14
N LEU A 134 -8.02 4.10 -10.98
CA LEU A 134 -7.21 5.24 -10.56
C LEU A 134 -8.13 6.41 -10.21
N ALA A 135 -7.80 7.13 -9.14
CA ALA A 135 -8.52 8.35 -8.81
C ALA A 135 -8.35 9.38 -9.93
N ALA A 136 -9.45 10.01 -10.30
CA ALA A 136 -9.39 11.20 -11.15
C ALA A 136 -8.62 12.32 -10.44
N MET A 137 -8.34 13.41 -11.15
CA MET A 137 -7.89 14.65 -10.52
C MET A 137 -8.87 14.99 -9.40
N HIS A 138 -8.40 14.83 -8.18
CA HIS A 138 -9.19 15.24 -7.05
C HIS A 138 -8.24 15.91 -6.04
N ASP A 139 -8.69 16.96 -5.46
CA ASP A 139 -7.93 17.68 -4.45
C ASP A 139 -7.99 16.89 -3.15
N LEU A 140 -6.94 16.11 -2.89
CA LEU A 140 -6.78 15.36 -1.65
C LEU A 140 -6.69 16.34 -0.48
N GLN A 141 -7.56 16.16 0.49
CA GLN A 141 -7.60 17.00 1.68
C GLN A 141 -6.92 16.32 2.88
N ALA A 142 -6.26 17.12 3.70
CA ALA A 142 -5.73 16.60 4.95
C ALA A 142 -6.84 15.97 5.79
N GLY A 143 -6.57 14.82 6.38
CA GLY A 143 -7.56 14.07 7.13
C GLY A 143 -8.25 12.94 6.37
N GLU A 144 -8.14 12.90 5.05
CA GLU A 144 -8.68 11.79 4.26
C GLU A 144 -8.05 10.45 4.61
N LEU A 145 -8.84 9.39 4.48
CA LEU A 145 -8.38 8.03 4.74
C LEU A 145 -7.79 7.41 3.49
N GLY A 146 -6.67 6.72 3.68
CA GLY A 146 -6.02 5.88 2.69
C GLY A 146 -5.83 4.46 3.22
N PHE A 147 -6.06 3.48 2.37
CA PHE A 147 -5.93 2.06 2.67
C PHE A 147 -4.86 1.45 1.78
N VAL A 148 -3.93 0.72 2.37
CA VAL A 148 -2.73 0.21 1.69
C VAL A 148 -2.72 -1.32 1.76
N PRO A 149 -3.36 -2.00 0.80
CA PRO A 149 -3.27 -3.46 0.69
C PRO A 149 -1.92 -3.87 0.13
N GLY A 150 -1.33 -4.95 0.67
CA GLY A 150 -0.06 -5.43 0.13
C GLY A 150 0.43 -6.73 0.74
N PHE A 151 1.75 -6.92 0.68
CA PHE A 151 2.44 -8.13 1.15
C PHE A 151 3.59 -7.77 2.09
N PRO A 152 3.30 -7.13 3.24
CA PRO A 152 4.34 -6.82 4.22
C PRO A 152 5.04 -8.11 4.68
N LYS A 153 6.37 -8.10 4.73
CA LYS A 153 7.18 -9.27 5.12
C LYS A 153 6.90 -10.53 4.29
N GLY A 154 6.35 -10.37 3.09
CA GLY A 154 6.04 -11.46 2.17
C GLY A 154 4.68 -12.13 2.35
N GLY A 155 3.93 -11.79 3.39
CA GLY A 155 2.55 -12.27 3.62
C GLY A 155 1.51 -11.19 3.36
N PRO A 156 0.23 -11.56 3.24
CA PRO A 156 -0.87 -10.61 3.16
C PRO A 156 -0.92 -9.66 4.35
N GLY A 157 -1.24 -8.40 4.11
CA GLY A 157 -1.41 -7.44 5.18
C GLY A 157 -1.73 -6.04 4.66
N GLU A 158 -2.29 -5.22 5.53
CA GLU A 158 -2.81 -3.90 5.21
C GLU A 158 -2.36 -2.85 6.23
N VAL A 159 -2.37 -1.62 5.76
CA VAL A 159 -2.25 -0.43 6.60
C VAL A 159 -3.40 0.51 6.28
N ALA A 160 -4.01 1.07 7.30
CA ALA A 160 -4.91 2.21 7.19
C ALA A 160 -4.17 3.47 7.67
N ALA A 161 -4.33 4.56 6.94
CA ALA A 161 -3.63 5.79 7.21
C ALA A 161 -4.52 7.02 6.96
N ARG A 162 -4.12 8.15 7.51
CA ARG A 162 -4.78 9.44 7.35
C ARG A 162 -3.83 10.42 6.69
N LEU A 163 -4.27 11.10 5.66
CA LEU A 163 -3.46 12.08 4.93
C LEU A 163 -3.08 13.26 5.84
N LEU A 164 -1.80 13.55 5.92
CA LEU A 164 -1.26 14.72 6.60
C LEU A 164 -1.09 15.91 5.65
N GLY A 165 -0.80 15.62 4.39
CA GLY A 165 -0.61 16.63 3.35
C GLY A 165 0.64 16.39 2.49
N PRO A 166 0.90 17.30 1.54
CA PRO A 166 2.07 17.23 0.69
C PRO A 166 3.35 17.51 1.49
N GLN A 167 4.42 16.83 1.12
CA GLN A 167 5.77 17.02 1.63
C GLN A 167 6.79 16.87 0.50
N THR A 168 8.02 17.32 0.75
CA THR A 168 9.14 17.10 -0.15
C THR A 168 10.04 16.05 0.47
N ARG A 169 10.29 14.97 -0.25
CA ARG A 169 11.24 13.93 0.14
C ARG A 169 12.58 14.19 -0.52
N ARG A 170 13.64 14.25 0.29
CA ARG A 170 15.00 14.28 -0.21
C ARG A 170 15.44 12.85 -0.53
N VAL A 171 15.74 12.60 -1.78
CA VAL A 171 16.28 11.32 -2.22
C VAL A 171 17.81 11.44 -2.29
N LEU A 172 18.48 10.71 -1.42
CA LEU A 172 19.93 10.57 -1.45
C LEU A 172 20.29 9.53 -2.51
N ALA A 173 20.32 9.94 -3.75
CA ALA A 173 20.80 9.19 -4.90
C ALA A 173 22.10 9.83 -5.42
N ARG A 174 22.63 9.31 -6.54
CA ARG A 174 23.82 9.84 -7.21
C ARG A 174 23.71 11.35 -7.56
N PHE A 175 22.47 11.83 -7.67
CA PHE A 175 22.10 13.24 -7.73
C PHE A 175 20.99 13.47 -6.69
N GLU A 176 21.16 14.48 -5.84
CA GLU A 176 20.13 14.88 -4.90
C GLU A 176 18.90 15.35 -5.67
N ALA A 177 17.79 14.68 -5.48
CA ALA A 177 16.51 15.08 -6.03
C ALA A 177 15.51 15.34 -4.90
N ASN A 178 14.75 16.40 -5.05
CA ASN A 178 13.61 16.69 -4.19
C ASN A 178 12.33 16.19 -4.88
N GLU A 179 11.70 15.21 -4.28
CA GLU A 179 10.50 14.60 -4.85
C GLU A 179 9.25 15.03 -4.07
N PRO A 180 8.20 15.51 -4.75
CA PRO A 180 6.92 15.76 -4.10
C PRO A 180 6.26 14.43 -3.72
N VAL A 181 5.91 14.30 -2.45
CA VAL A 181 5.26 13.13 -1.89
C VAL A 181 4.06 13.53 -1.04
N LEU A 182 3.16 12.60 -0.81
CA LEU A 182 2.14 12.71 0.23
C LEU A 182 2.62 11.98 1.48
N ALA A 183 2.47 12.63 2.62
CA ALA A 183 2.72 12.03 3.93
C ALA A 183 1.41 11.64 4.58
N TRP A 184 1.38 10.45 5.17
CA TRP A 184 0.23 9.88 5.85
C TRP A 184 0.61 9.47 7.27
N ALA A 185 -0.29 9.67 8.22
CA ALA A 185 -0.18 9.08 9.55
C ALA A 185 -0.88 7.74 9.58
N GLU A 186 -0.17 6.70 9.97
CA GLU A 186 -0.75 5.39 10.20
C GLU A 186 -1.77 5.45 11.34
N ILE A 187 -2.94 4.87 11.13
CA ILE A 187 -4.03 4.79 12.10
C ILE A 187 -4.41 3.34 12.42
N GLY A 188 -3.96 2.38 11.64
CA GLY A 188 -4.21 0.96 11.83
C GLY A 188 -3.39 0.09 10.89
N HIS A 189 -3.22 -1.16 11.25
CA HIS A 189 -2.58 -2.19 10.42
C HIS A 189 -3.08 -3.57 10.82
N THR A 190 -2.85 -4.56 9.98
CA THR A 190 -3.13 -5.96 10.29
C THR A 190 -2.41 -6.37 11.57
N GLU A 191 -3.07 -7.11 12.43
CA GLU A 191 -2.51 -7.58 13.70
C GLU A 191 -1.18 -8.30 13.48
N GLY A 192 -0.24 -8.10 14.40
CA GLY A 192 1.11 -8.68 14.32
C GLY A 192 2.10 -7.95 13.39
N LEU A 193 1.67 -7.02 12.56
CA LEU A 193 2.53 -6.24 11.65
C LEU A 193 3.23 -5.06 12.33
N LYS A 194 4.03 -5.32 13.36
CA LYS A 194 4.81 -4.26 14.05
C LYS A 194 6.12 -3.95 13.33
N GLY A 195 6.53 -2.68 13.39
CA GLY A 195 7.83 -2.21 12.91
C GLY A 195 7.87 -2.00 11.39
N ALA A 196 9.07 -2.17 10.79
CA ALA A 196 9.25 -2.06 9.35
C ALA A 196 8.54 -3.21 8.61
N ARG A 197 7.92 -2.87 7.48
CA ARG A 197 7.14 -3.80 6.65
C ARG A 197 7.71 -3.90 5.23
N PRO A 198 8.95 -4.44 5.11
CA PRO A 198 9.51 -4.68 3.78
C PRO A 198 8.52 -5.52 2.98
N GLY A 199 8.37 -5.20 1.70
CA GLY A 199 7.38 -5.83 0.84
C GLY A 199 6.10 -5.00 0.66
N LEU A 200 5.78 -4.06 1.56
CA LEU A 200 4.64 -3.16 1.38
C LEU A 200 4.94 -2.03 0.39
N VAL A 201 6.21 -1.66 0.20
CA VAL A 201 6.64 -0.68 -0.81
C VAL A 201 6.12 -1.09 -2.19
N GLY A 202 5.59 -0.13 -2.94
CA GLY A 202 4.95 -0.36 -4.24
C GLY A 202 3.44 -0.63 -4.16
N ALA A 203 2.88 -0.80 -2.97
CA ALA A 203 1.44 -0.98 -2.79
C ALA A 203 0.65 0.26 -3.23
N PRO A 204 -0.58 0.08 -3.76
CA PRO A 204 -1.47 1.19 -4.00
C PRO A 204 -1.94 1.79 -2.67
N VAL A 205 -2.13 3.09 -2.64
CA VAL A 205 -2.93 3.73 -1.60
C VAL A 205 -4.31 3.99 -2.17
N LEU A 206 -5.31 3.39 -1.57
CA LEU A 206 -6.69 3.43 -2.05
C LEU A 206 -7.50 4.44 -1.24
N ASP A 207 -8.31 5.24 -1.93
CA ASP A 207 -9.31 6.08 -1.28
C ASP A 207 -10.52 5.25 -0.80
N ARG A 208 -11.51 5.92 -0.20
CA ARG A 208 -12.75 5.26 0.27
C ARG A 208 -13.58 4.64 -0.86
N ALA A 209 -13.40 5.09 -2.09
CA ALA A 209 -14.04 4.51 -3.26
C ALA A 209 -13.24 3.34 -3.86
N GLY A 210 -12.15 2.92 -3.23
CA GLY A 210 -11.29 1.84 -3.71
C GLY A 210 -10.44 2.22 -4.93
N ARG A 211 -10.18 3.50 -5.16
CA ARG A 211 -9.39 4.02 -6.27
C ARG A 211 -7.99 4.35 -5.80
N ALA A 212 -6.98 4.03 -6.60
CA ALA A 212 -5.60 4.33 -6.26
C ALA A 212 -5.29 5.83 -6.40
N VAL A 213 -4.83 6.45 -5.32
CA VAL A 213 -4.41 7.87 -5.23
C VAL A 213 -2.90 8.03 -5.22
N GLY A 214 -2.14 6.95 -5.04
CA GLY A 214 -0.69 6.97 -4.99
C GLY A 214 -0.08 5.58 -4.86
N VAL A 215 1.25 5.51 -4.98
CA VAL A 215 2.07 4.32 -4.74
C VAL A 215 2.87 4.53 -3.47
N LEU A 216 2.90 3.56 -2.58
CA LEU A 216 3.73 3.60 -1.38
C LEU A 216 5.22 3.55 -1.75
N LEU A 217 5.96 4.59 -1.36
CA LEU A 217 7.39 4.72 -1.63
C LEU A 217 8.27 4.33 -0.45
N GLY A 218 7.73 4.39 0.76
CA GLY A 218 8.48 4.06 1.96
C GLY A 218 7.76 4.41 3.24
N GLU A 219 8.39 4.03 4.35
CA GLU A 219 7.83 4.14 5.69
C GLU A 219 8.83 4.77 6.65
N SER A 220 8.31 5.39 7.70
CA SER A 220 9.04 5.78 8.90
C SER A 220 8.34 5.17 10.13
N PRO A 221 8.59 3.89 10.45
CA PRO A 221 7.85 3.15 11.47
C PRO A 221 7.91 3.81 12.86
N ARG A 222 9.06 4.40 13.22
CA ARG A 222 9.22 5.11 14.51
C ARG A 222 8.30 6.32 14.64
N ARG A 223 7.90 6.93 13.50
CA ARG A 223 7.03 8.11 13.46
C ARG A 223 5.59 7.76 13.10
N GLY A 224 5.28 6.48 12.83
CA GLY A 224 3.99 6.04 12.33
C GLY A 224 3.61 6.72 11.03
N ARG A 225 4.56 6.89 10.10
CA ARG A 225 4.34 7.60 8.83
C ARG A 225 4.66 6.72 7.64
N ILE A 226 3.85 6.90 6.60
CA ILE A 226 4.11 6.36 5.26
C ILE A 226 4.16 7.51 4.26
N TYR A 227 4.88 7.30 3.18
CA TYR A 227 5.08 8.29 2.11
C TYR A 227 4.70 7.67 0.77
N THR A 228 3.94 8.43 -0.03
CA THR A 228 3.45 7.94 -1.32
C THR A 228 3.75 8.94 -2.42
N THR A 229 3.67 8.48 -3.67
CA THR A 229 3.60 9.42 -4.80
C THR A 229 2.37 10.31 -4.64
N THR A 230 2.41 11.44 -5.33
CA THR A 230 1.20 12.24 -5.56
C THR A 230 0.38 11.63 -6.71
N PRO A 231 -0.92 11.98 -6.88
CA PRO A 231 -1.70 11.59 -8.06
C PRO A 231 -1.06 12.02 -9.38
N ASP A 232 -0.39 13.18 -9.40
CA ASP A 232 0.40 13.63 -10.54
C ASP A 232 1.59 12.72 -10.83
N GLY A 233 2.25 12.21 -9.79
CA GLY A 233 3.33 11.23 -9.91
C GLY A 233 2.86 9.95 -10.58
N LEU A 234 1.66 9.46 -10.20
CA LEU A 234 1.01 8.31 -10.84
C LEU A 234 0.82 8.55 -12.35
N ARG A 235 0.21 9.68 -12.71
CA ARG A 235 -0.06 10.02 -14.12
C ARG A 235 1.24 10.16 -14.92
N ARG A 236 2.25 10.80 -14.35
CA ARG A 236 3.57 10.90 -15.01
C ARG A 236 4.19 9.53 -15.26
N ALA A 237 4.08 8.60 -14.32
CA ALA A 237 4.59 7.24 -14.51
C ALA A 237 3.88 6.51 -15.65
N LEU A 238 2.56 6.63 -15.74
CA LEU A 238 1.76 6.05 -16.82
C LEU A 238 2.12 6.68 -18.17
N ALA A 239 2.18 8.01 -18.23
CA ALA A 239 2.53 8.73 -19.44
C ALA A 239 3.94 8.41 -19.95
N ALA A 240 4.92 8.33 -19.04
CA ALA A 240 6.29 7.98 -19.38
C ALA A 240 6.41 6.55 -19.94
N ALA A 241 5.50 5.66 -19.56
CA ALA A 241 5.44 4.29 -20.07
C ALA A 241 4.54 4.14 -21.31
N GLY A 242 3.89 5.21 -21.77
CA GLY A 242 2.95 5.18 -22.90
C GLY A 242 1.67 4.38 -22.59
N VAL A 243 1.28 4.33 -21.30
CA VAL A 243 0.11 3.57 -20.86
C VAL A 243 -1.06 4.52 -20.59
N THR A 244 -2.16 4.27 -21.30
CA THR A 244 -3.44 4.89 -20.95
C THR A 244 -4.10 4.03 -19.88
N PRO A 245 -4.49 4.61 -18.71
CA PRO A 245 -5.24 3.87 -17.72
C PRO A 245 -6.49 3.27 -18.34
N GLY A 246 -6.80 2.02 -18.00
CA GLY A 246 -8.09 1.44 -18.34
C GLY A 246 -9.24 2.32 -17.82
N ALA A 247 -10.41 2.24 -18.45
CA ALA A 247 -11.57 2.97 -17.98
C ALA A 247 -11.74 2.79 -16.47
N ALA A 248 -11.85 3.90 -15.75
CA ALA A 248 -12.00 3.87 -14.29
C ALA A 248 -13.31 3.16 -13.95
N GLY A 249 -13.23 1.85 -13.74
CA GLY A 249 -14.33 1.10 -13.14
C GLY A 249 -14.60 1.60 -11.73
N ALA A 250 -15.79 1.40 -11.22
CA ALA A 250 -16.05 1.65 -9.81
C ALA A 250 -15.16 0.75 -8.96
N GLY A 251 -14.37 1.34 -8.06
CA GLY A 251 -13.66 0.59 -7.03
C GLY A 251 -14.64 -0.01 -6.03
N GLN A 252 -14.18 -0.99 -5.28
CA GLN A 252 -14.95 -1.50 -4.13
C GLN A 252 -14.81 -0.49 -2.97
N PRO A 253 -15.93 -0.02 -2.39
CA PRO A 253 -15.87 0.88 -1.24
C PRO A 253 -15.09 0.27 -0.09
N ILE A 254 -14.19 1.06 0.49
CA ILE A 254 -13.29 0.65 1.56
C ILE A 254 -13.44 1.59 2.77
N GLY A 255 -13.57 1.00 3.94
CA GLY A 255 -13.65 1.69 5.22
C GLY A 255 -12.79 1.01 6.28
N THR A 256 -12.73 1.59 7.46
CA THR A 256 -11.98 1.05 8.61
C THR A 256 -12.51 -0.28 9.12
N ASP A 257 -13.74 -0.61 8.76
CA ASP A 257 -14.48 -1.81 9.17
C ASP A 257 -14.32 -2.98 8.18
N ASN A 258 -13.90 -2.71 6.94
CA ASN A 258 -13.85 -3.73 5.90
C ASN A 258 -12.53 -3.81 5.11
N TYR A 259 -11.52 -2.96 5.42
CA TYR A 259 -10.34 -2.85 4.55
C TYR A 259 -9.51 -4.14 4.44
N GLY A 260 -9.46 -4.98 5.48
CA GLY A 260 -8.83 -6.28 5.39
C GLY A 260 -9.52 -7.18 4.37
N ARG A 261 -10.86 -7.27 4.42
CA ARG A 261 -11.66 -8.07 3.47
C ARG A 261 -11.56 -7.54 2.04
N ALA A 262 -11.61 -6.22 1.87
CA ALA A 262 -11.45 -5.59 0.56
C ALA A 262 -10.05 -5.87 -0.02
N ALA A 263 -9.00 -5.80 0.81
CA ALA A 263 -7.64 -6.13 0.42
C ALA A 263 -7.48 -7.60 0.00
N ASP A 264 -8.12 -8.53 0.72
CA ASP A 264 -8.13 -9.95 0.35
C ASP A 264 -8.80 -10.18 -1.00
N GLY A 265 -9.90 -9.46 -1.29
CA GLY A 265 -10.52 -9.48 -2.61
C GLY A 265 -9.54 -9.05 -3.71
N LEU A 266 -8.86 -7.91 -3.52
CA LEU A 266 -7.89 -7.40 -4.49
C LEU A 266 -6.72 -8.38 -4.73
N ARG A 267 -6.27 -9.09 -3.70
CA ARG A 267 -5.22 -10.12 -3.84
C ARG A 267 -5.71 -11.38 -4.55
N ARG A 268 -6.91 -11.86 -4.22
CA ARG A 268 -7.53 -13.01 -4.90
C ARG A 268 -7.77 -12.77 -6.38
N ASP A 269 -8.19 -11.55 -6.72
CA ASP A 269 -8.43 -11.14 -8.11
C ASP A 269 -7.11 -10.78 -8.83
N LEU A 270 -5.95 -10.96 -8.17
CA LEU A 270 -4.64 -10.58 -8.68
C LEU A 270 -4.52 -9.08 -9.05
N ARG A 271 -5.39 -8.23 -8.50
CA ARG A 271 -5.30 -6.78 -8.68
C ARG A 271 -4.16 -6.18 -7.85
N VAL A 272 -3.84 -6.82 -6.72
CA VAL A 272 -2.68 -6.51 -5.87
C VAL A 272 -1.85 -7.78 -5.75
N VAL A 273 -0.57 -7.69 -6.12
CA VAL A 273 0.33 -8.84 -6.28
C VAL A 273 1.68 -8.57 -5.62
N GLN A 274 2.47 -9.62 -5.44
CA GLN A 274 3.89 -9.46 -5.18
C GLN A 274 4.65 -9.28 -6.49
N VAL A 275 5.59 -8.33 -6.48
CA VAL A 275 6.58 -8.16 -7.53
C VAL A 275 7.93 -8.57 -6.96
N VAL A 276 8.58 -9.51 -7.60
CA VAL A 276 9.85 -10.12 -7.19
C VAL A 276 10.91 -9.93 -8.25
N CYS A 277 12.17 -10.11 -7.89
CA CYS A 277 13.25 -10.17 -8.87
C CYS A 277 13.56 -11.65 -9.16
N LEU A 278 13.38 -12.04 -10.41
CA LEU A 278 13.74 -13.38 -10.87
C LEU A 278 15.25 -13.46 -10.99
N ARG A 279 15.85 -14.57 -10.57
CA ARG A 279 17.25 -14.85 -10.83
C ARG A 279 17.39 -15.22 -12.31
N ALA A 280 18.42 -14.68 -12.96
CA ALA A 280 18.88 -15.28 -14.20
C ALA A 280 19.32 -16.71 -13.88
N GLY A 281 18.69 -17.68 -14.52
CA GLY A 281 19.11 -19.09 -14.46
C GLY A 281 20.47 -19.27 -15.10
#